data_f594f08030834701bcc4efcd13285f38
#
_entry.id   f594f08030834701bcc4efcd13285f38
#
_cell.length_a   1.000
_cell.length_b   1.000
_cell.length_c   1.000
_cell.angle_alpha   90.00
_cell.angle_beta   90.00
_cell.angle_gamma   90.00
#
_symmetry.space_group_name_H-M   'P 1'
#
loop_
_entity.id
_entity.type
_entity.pdbx_description
1 polymer ?
#
loop_
_entity_poly.entity_id
_entity_poly.type
_entity_poly.pdbx_seq_one_letter_code
_entity_poly.pdbx_strand_id
1 'polypeptide(L)'
;MTTSLIARSGTTPIPTLLGHSNIRLPVGGKIRAGIKVLTRQAAAQPQAKALYDEGVAAGQSFDDIELAITAALPELKHPLVPRNVPWFTVRAHDFANPELARQILDTYGEDRGDGERRLYRFPVVFPSDHWPTVMPHELSVWGAREKRFWSQYSADGRVRQCWCPAPVVSTKEGERPPRSFGGRHAVLRADNGGVCAPQACPQYQQRECRLRGRFVFFIPGIRSINVFELHTTSFYAMNAAIQTFEAISFLRGGRISGFLDRERTPFYLSKQLREVVHRDDYGQPVRVPQWIIQLEAPVDVTALLRERDDQDTALAQADLNTQLLAPEVPIAVAEEVGAVVVPVSTPSVVKDEEPNLAQVLDVATSFGIEAQRYTDYADQRWGEGWKLNRLGRRRAWDELERYRHDPQGYVDKLETELAQFAVRRKGSAGTRA
;
A
#
# COMPACT_ATOMS: atom_id res chain seq x y z
N MET A 1 0.28 19.28 -17.52
CA MET A 1 1.48 18.60 -17.01
C MET A 1 1.28 18.35 -15.52
N THR A 2 0.67 17.25 -15.16
CA THR A 2 0.51 16.84 -13.75
C THR A 2 1.58 15.79 -13.47
N THR A 3 2.69 16.27 -12.92
CA THR A 3 3.79 15.43 -12.49
C THR A 3 3.28 14.52 -11.36
N SER A 4 3.13 13.23 -11.64
CA SER A 4 2.90 12.21 -10.63
C SER A 4 4.10 12.22 -9.68
N LEU A 5 3.96 12.85 -8.52
CA LEU A 5 5.02 13.03 -7.52
C LEU A 5 5.41 11.75 -6.79
N ILE A 6 4.71 10.64 -7.03
CA ILE A 6 4.95 9.40 -6.28
C ILE A 6 4.59 8.21 -7.15
N ALA A 7 5.39 7.88 -8.08
CA ALA A 7 5.52 6.53 -8.64
C ALA A 7 6.59 6.49 -9.72
N ARG A 8 7.80 6.86 -9.39
CA ARG A 8 8.95 6.26 -10.06
C ARG A 8 9.43 5.13 -9.17
N SER A 9 8.84 3.96 -9.37
CA SER A 9 9.50 2.70 -9.05
C SER A 9 10.81 2.70 -9.83
N GLY A 10 11.91 3.11 -9.19
CA GLY A 10 13.19 3.18 -9.87
C GLY A 10 14.13 4.29 -9.39
N THR A 11 13.72 5.17 -8.48
CA THR A 11 14.69 6.05 -7.83
C THR A 11 15.50 5.23 -6.86
N THR A 12 16.73 4.96 -7.22
CA THR A 12 17.76 4.43 -6.32
C THR A 12 17.73 5.32 -5.06
N PRO A 13 17.58 4.75 -3.85
CA PRO A 13 17.55 5.54 -2.63
C PRO A 13 18.83 6.37 -2.56
N ILE A 14 18.69 7.69 -2.41
CA ILE A 14 19.84 8.58 -2.29
C ILE A 14 20.52 8.26 -0.94
N PRO A 15 21.79 7.82 -0.93
CA PRO A 15 22.49 7.55 0.32
C PRO A 15 22.71 8.85 1.07
N THR A 16 22.34 8.88 2.34
CA THR A 16 22.61 9.99 3.25
C THR A 16 23.39 9.49 4.45
N LEU A 17 24.02 10.40 5.21
CA LEU A 17 24.67 10.04 6.48
C LEU A 17 23.68 9.44 7.50
N LEU A 18 22.37 9.63 7.30
CA LEU A 18 21.31 9.06 8.13
C LEU A 18 20.80 7.72 7.61
N GLY A 19 21.45 7.14 6.61
CA GLY A 19 21.05 5.93 5.92
C GLY A 19 20.36 6.21 4.58
N HIS A 20 19.76 5.18 3.99
CA HIS A 20 18.99 5.35 2.75
C HIS A 20 17.72 6.15 3.04
N SER A 21 17.54 7.26 2.33
CA SER A 21 16.32 8.04 2.42
C SER A 21 15.19 7.29 1.68
N ASN A 22 14.38 6.57 2.42
CA ASN A 22 13.05 6.24 1.91
C ASN A 22 12.25 7.54 1.91
N ILE A 23 11.85 8.02 0.74
CA ILE A 23 10.97 9.19 0.63
C ILE A 23 9.66 8.83 1.33
N ARG A 24 9.51 9.28 2.57
CA ARG A 24 8.27 9.19 3.32
C ARG A 24 7.65 10.58 3.36
N LEU A 25 6.39 10.65 2.99
CA LEU A 25 5.64 11.88 3.19
C LEU A 25 5.54 12.16 4.70
N PRO A 26 5.84 13.37 5.14
CA PRO A 26 5.72 13.72 6.56
C PRO A 26 4.24 13.64 6.98
N VAL A 27 4.01 13.16 8.20
CA VAL A 27 2.65 13.04 8.78
C VAL A 27 2.31 14.33 9.50
N GLY A 28 1.24 14.99 9.07
CA GLY A 28 0.75 16.25 9.64
C GLY A 28 -0.19 16.03 10.83
N GLY A 29 -0.86 14.89 10.89
CA GLY A 29 -1.79 14.60 11.98
C GLY A 29 -2.49 13.27 11.85
N LYS A 30 -3.15 12.88 12.95
CA LYS A 30 -3.90 11.62 13.05
C LYS A 30 -5.38 11.92 13.31
N ILE A 31 -6.22 11.42 12.42
CA ILE A 31 -7.67 11.37 12.61
C ILE A 31 -7.99 10.01 13.25
N ARG A 32 -8.82 10.01 14.29
CA ARG A 32 -9.15 8.77 15.00
C ARG A 32 -10.54 8.27 14.61
N ALA A 33 -10.68 6.95 14.49
CA ALA A 33 -11.95 6.31 14.13
C ALA A 33 -13.00 6.32 15.25
N GLY A 34 -12.66 6.75 16.47
CA GLY A 34 -13.55 6.75 17.60
C GLY A 34 -13.00 7.60 18.74
N ILE A 35 -13.61 7.47 19.90
CA ILE A 35 -13.18 8.11 21.14
C ILE A 35 -12.71 7.04 22.13
N LYS A 36 -11.97 7.46 23.17
CA LYS A 36 -11.77 6.65 24.36
C LYS A 36 -12.64 7.25 25.47
N VAL A 37 -13.30 6.41 26.25
CA VAL A 37 -14.11 6.79 27.40
C VAL A 37 -13.60 6.09 28.65
N LEU A 38 -13.92 6.62 29.81
CA LEU A 38 -13.56 6.00 31.08
C LEU A 38 -14.17 4.59 31.20
N THR A 39 -13.39 3.65 31.74
CA THR A 39 -13.90 2.35 32.21
C THR A 39 -14.91 2.56 33.35
N ARG A 40 -15.74 1.54 33.64
CA ARG A 40 -16.66 1.62 34.75
C ARG A 40 -15.95 1.92 36.09
N GLN A 41 -14.78 1.29 36.30
CA GLN A 41 -13.97 1.50 37.49
C GLN A 41 -13.43 2.92 37.58
N ALA A 42 -12.88 3.44 36.47
CA ALA A 42 -12.35 4.81 36.39
C ALA A 42 -13.47 5.85 36.50
N ALA A 43 -14.64 5.62 35.91
CA ALA A 43 -15.79 6.51 35.99
C ALA A 43 -16.39 6.63 37.42
N ALA A 44 -16.16 5.62 38.27
CA ALA A 44 -16.54 5.66 39.69
C ALA A 44 -15.61 6.53 40.55
N GLN A 45 -14.44 6.93 40.01
CA GLN A 45 -13.47 7.78 40.71
C GLN A 45 -13.67 9.25 40.29
N PRO A 46 -14.08 10.15 41.22
CA PRO A 46 -14.33 11.56 40.90
C PRO A 46 -13.11 12.27 40.30
N GLN A 47 -11.89 11.94 40.77
CA GLN A 47 -10.64 12.51 40.27
C GLN A 47 -10.34 12.08 38.85
N ALA A 48 -10.56 10.79 38.50
CA ALA A 48 -10.40 10.32 37.14
C ALA A 48 -11.38 10.99 36.17
N LYS A 49 -12.62 11.20 36.62
CA LYS A 49 -13.64 11.90 35.85
C LYS A 49 -13.26 13.36 35.59
N ALA A 50 -12.81 14.09 36.64
CA ALA A 50 -12.39 15.48 36.52
C ALA A 50 -11.21 15.62 35.50
N LEU A 51 -10.16 14.78 35.61
CA LEU A 51 -9.05 14.78 34.71
C LEU A 51 -9.46 14.45 33.28
N TYR A 52 -10.40 13.52 33.10
CA TYR A 52 -10.93 13.17 31.79
C TYR A 52 -11.70 14.35 31.17
N ASP A 53 -12.61 14.94 31.89
CA ASP A 53 -13.47 16.04 31.43
C ASP A 53 -12.60 17.27 31.09
N GLU A 54 -11.61 17.61 31.91
CA GLU A 54 -10.65 18.69 31.68
C GLU A 54 -9.80 18.42 30.43
N GLY A 55 -9.22 17.22 30.30
CA GLY A 55 -8.41 16.85 29.15
C GLY A 55 -9.23 16.83 27.84
N VAL A 56 -10.48 16.40 27.89
CA VAL A 56 -11.39 16.45 26.73
C VAL A 56 -11.70 17.90 26.35
N ALA A 57 -12.01 18.76 27.31
CA ALA A 57 -12.27 20.18 27.07
C ALA A 57 -11.04 20.93 26.52
N ALA A 58 -9.84 20.56 27.00
CA ALA A 58 -8.58 21.12 26.52
C ALA A 58 -8.11 20.56 25.15
N GLY A 59 -8.85 19.61 24.55
CA GLY A 59 -8.49 18.98 23.29
C GLY A 59 -7.23 18.11 23.34
N GLN A 60 -6.81 17.65 24.52
CA GLN A 60 -5.66 16.77 24.71
C GLN A 60 -5.84 15.43 23.99
N SER A 61 -4.75 14.76 23.63
CA SER A 61 -4.83 13.42 23.10
C SER A 61 -5.37 12.44 24.16
N PHE A 62 -6.05 11.38 23.72
CA PHE A 62 -6.53 10.37 24.69
C PHE A 62 -5.38 9.64 25.39
N ASP A 63 -4.19 9.62 24.77
CA ASP A 63 -3.00 8.99 25.34
C ASP A 63 -2.44 9.85 26.48
N ASP A 64 -2.46 11.20 26.33
CA ASP A 64 -2.08 12.14 27.39
C ASP A 64 -3.07 12.11 28.56
N ILE A 65 -4.38 12.06 28.28
CA ILE A 65 -5.42 11.92 29.31
C ILE A 65 -5.24 10.61 30.09
N GLU A 66 -4.94 9.50 29.39
CA GLU A 66 -4.69 8.20 30.02
C GLU A 66 -3.46 8.25 30.92
N LEU A 67 -2.39 8.89 30.48
CA LEU A 67 -1.18 9.11 31.28
C LEU A 67 -1.44 9.96 32.52
N ALA A 68 -2.19 11.06 32.39
CA ALA A 68 -2.54 11.93 33.52
C ALA A 68 -3.38 11.19 34.58
N ILE A 69 -4.37 10.42 34.15
CA ILE A 69 -5.19 9.61 35.07
C ILE A 69 -4.36 8.52 35.75
N THR A 70 -3.49 7.82 35.00
CA THR A 70 -2.64 6.75 35.54
C THR A 70 -1.58 7.31 36.51
N ALA A 71 -1.06 8.51 36.25
CA ALA A 71 -0.13 9.19 37.15
C ALA A 71 -0.81 9.60 38.48
N ALA A 72 -2.08 10.05 38.41
CA ALA A 72 -2.84 10.45 39.59
C ALA A 72 -3.43 9.27 40.37
N LEU A 73 -3.78 8.18 39.69
CA LEU A 73 -4.41 6.98 40.20
C LEU A 73 -3.70 5.72 39.68
N PRO A 74 -2.54 5.36 40.24
CA PRO A 74 -1.72 4.23 39.71
C PRO A 74 -2.39 2.86 39.80
N GLU A 75 -3.40 2.71 40.61
CA GLU A 75 -4.23 1.50 40.74
C GLU A 75 -5.10 1.26 39.50
N LEU A 76 -5.41 2.30 38.75
CA LEU A 76 -6.20 2.20 37.51
C LEU A 76 -5.31 1.84 36.32
N LYS A 77 -5.12 0.55 36.07
CA LYS A 77 -4.47 0.08 34.84
C LYS A 77 -5.43 0.25 33.67
N HIS A 78 -5.03 1.01 32.65
CA HIS A 78 -5.84 1.27 31.44
C HIS A 78 -7.23 1.87 31.76
N PRO A 79 -7.28 3.12 32.31
CA PRO A 79 -8.52 3.76 32.72
C PRO A 79 -9.47 4.09 31.55
N LEU A 80 -8.97 4.06 30.29
CA LEU A 80 -9.74 4.38 29.10
C LEU A 80 -9.99 3.15 28.23
N VAL A 81 -11.20 3.05 27.66
CA VAL A 81 -11.59 2.04 26.68
C VAL A 81 -12.04 2.69 25.38
N PRO A 82 -11.72 2.09 24.21
CA PRO A 82 -12.22 2.58 22.93
C PRO A 82 -13.75 2.49 22.86
N ARG A 83 -14.38 3.54 22.36
CA ARG A 83 -15.81 3.59 22.05
C ARG A 83 -16.01 3.94 20.58
N ASN A 84 -16.79 3.11 19.90
CA ASN A 84 -17.18 3.36 18.53
C ASN A 84 -18.31 4.41 18.48
N VAL A 85 -18.13 5.43 17.63
CA VAL A 85 -19.05 6.57 17.45
C VAL A 85 -19.27 6.83 15.97
N PRO A 86 -20.37 7.51 15.56
CA PRO A 86 -20.68 7.75 14.15
C PRO A 86 -19.75 8.75 13.45
N TRP A 87 -18.87 9.44 14.18
CA TRP A 87 -17.96 10.46 13.66
C TRP A 87 -16.50 10.07 13.81
N PHE A 88 -15.62 10.78 13.12
CA PHE A 88 -14.18 10.74 13.31
C PHE A 88 -13.76 11.82 14.29
N THR A 89 -12.79 11.51 15.14
CA THR A 89 -12.29 12.44 16.14
C THR A 89 -11.04 13.15 15.62
N VAL A 90 -11.09 14.47 15.66
CA VAL A 90 -10.00 15.37 15.29
C VAL A 90 -9.64 16.18 16.55
N ARG A 91 -8.42 16.01 17.06
CA ARG A 91 -7.94 16.68 18.27
C ARG A 91 -6.67 17.44 17.99
N ALA A 92 -6.53 18.63 18.52
CA ALA A 92 -5.38 19.51 18.30
C ALA A 92 -4.04 18.83 18.62
N HIS A 93 -3.96 18.07 19.71
CA HIS A 93 -2.75 17.37 20.15
C HIS A 93 -2.38 16.12 19.28
N ASP A 94 -3.26 15.66 18.42
CA ASP A 94 -2.97 14.60 17.46
C ASP A 94 -2.31 15.13 16.15
N PHE A 95 -2.09 16.45 16.06
CA PHE A 95 -1.55 17.15 14.90
C PHE A 95 -0.24 17.85 15.23
N ALA A 96 0.74 17.76 14.31
CA ALA A 96 2.00 18.49 14.43
C ALA A 96 1.81 20.03 14.47
N ASN A 97 0.78 20.50 13.74
CA ASN A 97 0.26 21.86 13.82
C ASN A 97 -1.20 21.80 14.26
N PRO A 98 -1.54 22.23 15.49
CA PRO A 98 -2.91 22.23 16.00
C PRO A 98 -3.94 22.99 15.15
N GLU A 99 -3.48 23.99 14.42
CA GLU A 99 -4.29 24.80 13.51
C GLU A 99 -4.92 23.96 12.38
N LEU A 100 -4.22 22.91 11.92
CA LEU A 100 -4.75 22.00 10.91
C LEU A 100 -5.98 21.23 11.42
N ALA A 101 -6.01 20.87 12.68
CA ALA A 101 -7.18 20.21 13.30
C ALA A 101 -8.40 21.14 13.28
N ARG A 102 -8.20 22.42 13.63
CA ARG A 102 -9.25 23.42 13.58
C ARG A 102 -9.75 23.62 12.14
N GLN A 103 -8.84 23.84 11.18
CA GLN A 103 -9.21 24.03 9.78
C GLN A 103 -10.02 22.85 9.21
N ILE A 104 -9.68 21.61 9.59
CA ILE A 104 -10.43 20.41 9.16
C ILE A 104 -11.87 20.47 9.70
N LEU A 105 -12.04 20.80 10.99
CA LEU A 105 -13.37 20.91 11.59
C LEU A 105 -14.17 22.11 11.07
N ASP A 106 -13.51 23.25 10.81
CA ASP A 106 -14.16 24.43 10.26
C ASP A 106 -14.64 24.19 8.81
N THR A 107 -13.86 23.43 8.03
CA THR A 107 -14.18 23.19 6.63
C THR A 107 -15.17 22.03 6.44
N TYR A 108 -15.00 20.94 7.18
CA TYR A 108 -15.74 19.68 6.97
C TYR A 108 -16.52 19.19 8.20
N GLY A 109 -16.42 19.88 9.32
CA GLY A 109 -17.19 19.53 10.52
C GLY A 109 -18.65 19.91 10.36
N GLU A 110 -19.53 19.03 10.81
CA GLU A 110 -20.99 19.21 10.85
C GLU A 110 -21.45 19.26 12.31
N ASP A 111 -22.33 20.21 12.63
CA ASP A 111 -23.12 20.19 13.86
C ASP A 111 -24.47 19.52 13.56
N ARG A 112 -24.75 18.41 14.25
CA ARG A 112 -26.00 17.66 14.10
C ARG A 112 -27.00 17.93 15.24
N GLY A 113 -26.93 19.08 15.86
CA GLY A 113 -27.90 19.56 16.83
C GLY A 113 -27.47 19.41 18.29
N ASP A 114 -26.20 19.12 18.57
CA ASP A 114 -25.65 19.06 19.92
C ASP A 114 -24.66 20.22 20.23
N GLY A 115 -24.52 21.17 19.30
CA GLY A 115 -23.65 22.34 19.44
C GLY A 115 -22.17 22.05 19.21
N GLU A 116 -21.80 20.81 18.88
CA GLU A 116 -20.42 20.42 18.63
C GLU A 116 -20.19 20.06 17.15
N ARG A 117 -19.23 20.72 16.53
CA ARG A 117 -18.81 20.35 15.18
C ARG A 117 -17.97 19.09 15.20
N ARG A 118 -18.42 18.06 14.49
CA ARG A 118 -17.75 16.77 14.38
C ARG A 118 -17.59 16.35 12.93
N LEU A 119 -16.56 15.55 12.65
CA LEU A 119 -16.23 15.09 11.32
C LEU A 119 -16.96 13.78 11.01
N TYR A 120 -18.05 13.85 10.23
CA TYR A 120 -18.84 12.66 9.84
C TYR A 120 -18.45 12.11 8.49
N ARG A 121 -18.20 12.99 7.53
CA ARG A 121 -17.78 12.66 6.18
C ARG A 121 -16.83 13.73 5.66
N PHE A 122 -15.72 13.33 5.04
CA PHE A 122 -14.76 14.31 4.50
C PHE A 122 -14.06 13.76 3.26
N PRO A 123 -13.65 14.66 2.33
CA PRO A 123 -12.96 14.29 1.11
C PRO A 123 -11.52 13.90 1.39
N VAL A 124 -11.02 12.92 0.63
CA VAL A 124 -9.62 12.50 0.66
C VAL A 124 -9.10 12.24 -0.74
N VAL A 125 -7.82 12.50 -0.96
CA VAL A 125 -7.08 12.11 -2.16
C VAL A 125 -5.84 11.32 -1.75
N PHE A 126 -5.56 10.23 -2.48
CA PHE A 126 -4.46 9.36 -2.15
C PHE A 126 -3.19 9.78 -2.90
N PRO A 127 -2.01 9.69 -2.25
CA PRO A 127 -0.74 10.12 -2.81
C PRO A 127 -0.10 9.12 -3.79
N SER A 128 -0.58 7.89 -3.90
CA SER A 128 0.03 6.82 -4.70
C SER A 128 -1.03 5.95 -5.36
N ASP A 129 -0.69 5.40 -6.54
CA ASP A 129 -1.53 4.43 -7.25
C ASP A 129 -1.40 3.01 -6.68
N HIS A 130 -0.38 2.76 -5.87
CA HIS A 130 -0.19 1.49 -5.20
C HIS A 130 -0.95 1.47 -3.87
N TRP A 131 -2.15 0.87 -3.85
CA TRP A 131 -3.02 0.91 -2.68
C TRP A 131 -2.39 0.35 -1.38
N PRO A 132 -1.48 -0.65 -1.39
CA PRO A 132 -0.80 -1.07 -0.17
C PRO A 132 0.06 0.02 0.49
N THR A 133 0.50 1.01 -0.29
CA THR A 133 1.24 2.18 0.22
C THR A 133 0.32 3.18 0.92
N VAL A 134 -0.90 3.37 0.40
CA VAL A 134 -1.87 4.32 0.97
C VAL A 134 -2.78 3.71 2.01
N MET A 135 -2.83 2.37 2.08
CA MET A 135 -3.49 1.63 3.14
C MET A 135 -2.61 0.46 3.62
N PRO A 136 -1.43 0.73 4.17
CA PRO A 136 -0.60 -0.32 4.74
C PRO A 136 -1.30 -0.98 5.92
N HIS A 137 -1.24 -2.31 5.97
CA HIS A 137 -1.85 -3.10 7.03
C HIS A 137 -1.00 -4.33 7.33
N GLU A 138 -1.01 -4.75 8.58
CA GLU A 138 -0.18 -5.83 9.09
C GLU A 138 -0.79 -6.45 10.35
N LEU A 139 -0.39 -7.66 10.66
CA LEU A 139 -0.52 -8.17 12.02
C LEU A 139 0.69 -7.69 12.82
N SER A 140 0.48 -7.07 13.98
CA SER A 140 1.59 -6.54 14.77
C SER A 140 1.37 -6.57 16.26
N VAL A 141 2.48 -6.72 17.00
CA VAL A 141 2.58 -6.60 18.46
C VAL A 141 3.40 -5.36 18.79
N TRP A 142 2.84 -4.50 19.61
CA TRP A 142 3.53 -3.31 20.09
C TRP A 142 3.92 -3.48 21.55
N GLY A 143 5.18 -3.16 21.86
CA GLY A 143 5.62 -2.89 23.22
C GLY A 143 5.36 -1.45 23.62
N ALA A 144 5.85 -1.04 24.79
CA ALA A 144 5.65 0.32 25.30
C ALA A 144 6.27 1.40 24.40
N ARG A 145 7.38 1.11 23.73
CA ARG A 145 8.15 2.11 22.96
C ARG A 145 8.32 1.78 21.49
N GLU A 146 8.17 0.50 21.12
CA GLU A 146 8.47 0.04 19.76
C GLU A 146 7.61 -1.16 19.36
N LYS A 147 7.58 -1.43 18.06
CA LYS A 147 6.97 -2.60 17.50
C LYS A 147 7.87 -3.82 17.81
N ARG A 148 7.30 -4.84 18.48
CA ARG A 148 8.01 -6.07 18.83
C ARG A 148 8.01 -7.06 17.68
N PHE A 149 6.85 -7.29 17.06
CA PHE A 149 6.68 -8.18 15.93
C PHE A 149 5.73 -7.57 14.90
N TRP A 150 5.93 -7.88 13.62
CA TRP A 150 4.98 -7.51 12.57
C TRP A 150 5.03 -8.50 11.41
N SER A 151 3.92 -8.61 10.67
CA SER A 151 3.83 -9.44 9.49
C SER A 151 4.10 -8.62 8.22
N GLN A 152 4.75 -9.24 7.25
CA GLN A 152 4.93 -8.73 5.91
C GLN A 152 4.91 -9.89 4.93
N TYR A 153 4.35 -9.71 3.73
CA TYR A 153 4.48 -10.73 2.69
C TYR A 153 5.89 -10.69 2.08
N SER A 154 6.35 -11.88 1.67
CA SER A 154 7.55 -12.03 0.84
C SER A 154 7.38 -11.26 -0.47
N ALA A 155 8.48 -10.96 -1.16
CA ALA A 155 8.47 -10.17 -2.40
C ALA A 155 7.59 -10.80 -3.51
N ASP A 156 7.43 -12.13 -3.51
CA ASP A 156 6.56 -12.88 -4.40
C ASP A 156 5.08 -12.93 -3.94
N GLY A 157 4.76 -12.36 -2.77
CA GLY A 157 3.42 -12.33 -2.18
C GLY A 157 2.89 -13.67 -1.66
N ARG A 158 3.70 -14.75 -1.69
CA ARG A 158 3.22 -16.11 -1.39
C ARG A 158 3.29 -16.47 0.09
N VAL A 159 4.30 -15.96 0.79
CA VAL A 159 4.55 -16.31 2.19
C VAL A 159 4.40 -15.09 3.07
N ARG A 160 3.56 -15.19 4.09
CA ARG A 160 3.49 -14.17 5.12
C ARG A 160 4.58 -14.44 6.15
N GLN A 161 5.52 -13.51 6.24
CA GLN A 161 6.67 -13.55 7.11
C GLN A 161 6.40 -12.80 8.41
N CYS A 162 7.04 -13.23 9.50
CA CYS A 162 7.03 -12.54 10.79
C CYS A 162 8.39 -11.90 11.03
N TRP A 163 8.40 -10.59 11.25
CA TRP A 163 9.59 -9.78 11.43
C TRP A 163 9.69 -9.25 12.84
N CYS A 164 10.91 -8.98 13.29
CA CYS A 164 11.19 -8.31 14.56
C CYS A 164 12.40 -7.37 14.40
N PRO A 165 12.59 -6.39 15.31
CA PRO A 165 13.82 -5.62 15.35
C PRO A 165 15.00 -6.55 15.67
N ALA A 166 16.14 -6.36 15.01
CA ALA A 166 17.36 -7.11 15.32
C ALA A 166 17.68 -7.04 16.82
N PRO A 167 18.18 -8.12 17.43
CA PRO A 167 18.61 -8.11 18.82
C PRO A 167 19.64 -6.99 19.05
N VAL A 168 19.57 -6.34 20.19
CA VAL A 168 20.64 -5.44 20.61
C VAL A 168 21.87 -6.29 20.92
N VAL A 169 22.95 -6.08 20.19
CA VAL A 169 24.22 -6.75 20.52
C VAL A 169 24.60 -6.26 21.91
N SER A 170 24.62 -7.16 22.90
CA SER A 170 25.07 -6.86 24.23
C SER A 170 26.58 -6.59 24.17
N THR A 171 26.97 -5.35 24.30
CA THR A 171 28.34 -4.98 24.64
C THR A 171 28.62 -5.36 26.09
N LYS A 172 29.88 -5.57 26.44
CA LYS A 172 30.30 -5.96 27.81
C LYS A 172 29.62 -5.10 28.88
N GLU A 173 29.37 -5.69 30.04
CA GLU A 173 28.76 -4.99 31.17
C GLU A 173 29.43 -3.62 31.40
N GLY A 174 28.62 -2.54 31.30
CA GLY A 174 29.12 -1.16 31.46
C GLY A 174 29.35 -0.37 30.15
N GLU A 175 29.42 -0.99 29.00
CA GLU A 175 29.51 -0.31 27.70
C GLU A 175 28.13 0.14 27.18
N ARG A 176 28.03 1.41 26.80
CA ARG A 176 26.82 1.91 26.14
C ARG A 176 26.75 1.32 24.72
N PRO A 177 25.63 0.71 24.32
CA PRO A 177 25.50 0.21 22.96
C PRO A 177 25.69 1.35 21.95
N PRO A 178 26.37 1.09 20.83
CA PRO A 178 26.60 2.10 19.80
C PRO A 178 25.24 2.63 19.29
N ARG A 179 25.18 3.96 19.09
CA ARG A 179 23.98 4.58 18.51
C ARG A 179 23.80 4.11 17.07
N SER A 180 22.70 3.43 16.79
CA SER A 180 22.30 3.07 15.45
C SER A 180 21.50 4.22 14.82
N PHE A 181 22.06 4.88 13.80
CA PHE A 181 21.32 5.85 13.01
C PHE A 181 20.32 5.12 12.12
N GLY A 182 19.06 5.54 12.12
CA GLY A 182 17.98 4.88 11.36
C GLY A 182 17.24 3.75 12.10
N GLY A 183 17.60 3.47 13.36
CA GLY A 183 16.96 2.42 14.17
C GLY A 183 17.59 1.04 13.97
N ARG A 184 16.99 0.03 14.61
CA ARG A 184 17.42 -1.36 14.48
C ARG A 184 16.95 -1.95 13.16
N HIS A 185 17.81 -2.71 12.51
CA HIS A 185 17.40 -3.45 11.30
C HIS A 185 16.27 -4.44 11.61
N ALA A 186 15.43 -4.70 10.63
CA ALA A 186 14.42 -5.74 10.69
C ALA A 186 15.04 -7.08 10.33
N VAL A 187 14.73 -8.12 11.11
CA VAL A 187 15.13 -9.49 10.85
C VAL A 187 13.91 -10.41 10.93
N LEU A 188 13.98 -11.54 10.27
CA LEU A 188 12.96 -12.57 10.43
C LEU A 188 12.97 -13.09 11.87
N ARG A 189 11.79 -13.30 12.43
CA ARG A 189 11.61 -13.80 13.78
C ARG A 189 12.08 -15.25 13.86
N ALA A 190 13.11 -15.52 14.68
CA ALA A 190 13.71 -16.85 14.78
C ALA A 190 12.77 -17.89 15.43
N ASP A 191 12.03 -17.50 16.48
CA ASP A 191 11.20 -18.41 17.30
C ASP A 191 10.13 -19.18 16.51
N ASN A 192 9.71 -18.65 15.34
CA ASN A 192 8.69 -19.25 14.48
C ASN A 192 9.21 -19.57 13.06
N GLY A 193 10.52 -19.62 12.89
CA GLY A 193 11.15 -19.88 11.59
C GLY A 193 10.89 -18.77 10.56
N GLY A 194 10.54 -17.56 11.00
CA GLY A 194 10.25 -16.42 10.11
C GLY A 194 8.85 -16.47 9.47
N VAL A 195 8.03 -17.49 9.72
CA VAL A 195 6.70 -17.66 9.12
C VAL A 195 5.62 -17.10 10.04
N CYS A 196 4.72 -16.27 9.50
CA CYS A 196 3.57 -15.74 10.22
C CYS A 196 2.34 -16.65 10.03
N ALA A 197 2.13 -17.55 11.00
CA ALA A 197 0.96 -18.43 11.07
C ALA A 197 0.10 -18.05 12.29
N PRO A 198 -0.93 -17.20 12.16
CA PRO A 198 -1.72 -16.70 13.30
C PRO A 198 -2.36 -17.79 14.13
N GLN A 199 -2.83 -18.87 13.47
CA GLN A 199 -3.51 -19.98 14.12
C GLN A 199 -2.61 -20.72 15.11
N ALA A 200 -1.30 -20.79 14.85
CA ALA A 200 -0.30 -21.42 15.68
C ALA A 200 0.50 -20.43 16.55
N CYS A 201 0.24 -19.13 16.42
CA CYS A 201 1.04 -18.10 17.10
C CYS A 201 0.49 -17.78 18.49
N PRO A 202 1.28 -18.00 19.59
CA PRO A 202 0.81 -17.70 20.95
C PRO A 202 0.40 -16.24 21.15
N GLN A 203 1.15 -15.28 20.58
CA GLN A 203 0.83 -13.85 20.69
C GLN A 203 -0.48 -13.48 20.00
N TYR A 204 -0.84 -14.19 18.91
CA TYR A 204 -2.12 -13.99 18.27
C TYR A 204 -3.27 -14.57 19.08
N GLN A 205 -3.09 -15.77 19.63
CA GLN A 205 -4.08 -16.44 20.49
C GLN A 205 -4.32 -15.65 21.78
N GLN A 206 -3.28 -15.05 22.36
CA GLN A 206 -3.36 -14.18 23.53
C GLN A 206 -3.87 -12.76 23.21
N ARG A 207 -4.25 -12.49 21.95
CA ARG A 207 -4.73 -11.19 21.47
C ARG A 207 -3.71 -10.04 21.61
N GLU A 208 -2.43 -10.32 21.77
CA GLU A 208 -1.35 -9.32 21.73
C GLU A 208 -1.08 -8.90 20.29
N CYS A 209 -1.02 -9.88 19.37
CA CYS A 209 -0.88 -9.63 17.95
C CYS A 209 -2.24 -9.35 17.33
N ARG A 210 -2.39 -8.14 16.77
CA ARG A 210 -3.66 -7.66 16.21
C ARG A 210 -3.47 -7.14 14.81
N LEU A 211 -4.53 -7.27 14.00
CA LEU A 211 -4.60 -6.60 12.72
C LEU A 211 -4.63 -5.08 12.92
N ARG A 212 -3.75 -4.38 12.25
CA ARG A 212 -3.64 -2.92 12.26
C ARG A 212 -3.47 -2.43 10.83
N GLY A 213 -4.22 -1.42 10.50
CA GLY A 213 -4.09 -0.73 9.21
C GLY A 213 -4.24 0.76 9.41
N ARG A 214 -3.85 1.52 8.40
CA ARG A 214 -4.07 2.97 8.36
C ARG A 214 -4.30 3.42 6.93
N PHE A 215 -5.17 4.39 6.77
CA PHE A 215 -5.26 5.16 5.54
C PHE A 215 -4.27 6.31 5.61
N VAL A 216 -3.59 6.59 4.49
CA VAL A 216 -2.65 7.70 4.34
C VAL A 216 -3.12 8.55 3.15
N PHE A 217 -3.49 9.79 3.41
CA PHE A 217 -4.17 10.63 2.43
C PHE A 217 -3.89 12.12 2.64
N PHE A 218 -4.21 12.91 1.63
CA PHE A 218 -4.38 14.36 1.75
C PHE A 218 -5.86 14.71 1.88
N ILE A 219 -6.16 15.83 2.51
CA ILE A 219 -7.51 16.38 2.59
C ILE A 219 -7.56 17.59 1.65
N PRO A 220 -8.35 17.58 0.55
CA PRO A 220 -8.53 18.72 -0.32
C PRO A 220 -8.99 19.94 0.48
N GLY A 221 -8.56 21.14 0.09
CA GLY A 221 -8.88 22.37 0.81
C GLY A 221 -8.03 22.67 2.04
N ILE A 222 -7.34 21.67 2.60
CA ILE A 222 -6.38 21.86 3.70
C ILE A 222 -4.97 22.05 3.14
N ARG A 223 -4.39 23.22 3.36
CA ARG A 223 -3.06 23.57 2.82
C ARG A 223 -1.94 22.95 3.65
N SER A 224 -1.51 21.76 3.29
CA SER A 224 -0.40 21.06 3.92
C SER A 224 0.28 20.14 2.91
N ILE A 225 1.62 20.07 2.95
CA ILE A 225 2.39 19.05 2.23
C ILE A 225 2.39 17.71 2.97
N ASN A 226 1.94 17.72 4.24
CA ASN A 226 1.92 16.57 5.10
C ASN A 226 0.67 15.73 4.81
N VAL A 227 0.83 14.41 4.85
CA VAL A 227 -0.29 13.49 4.81
C VAL A 227 -0.97 13.38 6.17
N PHE A 228 -2.23 12.98 6.15
CA PHE A 228 -2.98 12.62 7.35
C PHE A 228 -3.14 11.11 7.44
N GLU A 229 -3.23 10.59 8.65
CA GLU A 229 -3.41 9.17 8.92
C GLU A 229 -4.74 8.92 9.63
N LEU A 230 -5.45 7.87 9.21
CA LEU A 230 -6.61 7.32 9.91
C LEU A 230 -6.34 5.85 10.23
N HIS A 231 -6.11 5.55 11.50
CA HIS A 231 -5.81 4.19 11.94
C HIS A 231 -7.11 3.38 12.15
N THR A 232 -7.06 2.11 11.77
CA THR A 232 -8.16 1.16 11.97
C THR A 232 -7.64 -0.23 12.32
N THR A 233 -8.40 -0.96 13.11
CA THR A 233 -8.21 -2.38 13.39
C THR A 233 -9.35 -3.23 12.83
N SER A 234 -10.29 -2.60 12.12
CA SER A 234 -11.46 -3.26 11.57
C SER A 234 -11.11 -3.99 10.28
N PHE A 235 -11.20 -5.31 10.31
CA PHE A 235 -11.08 -6.14 9.10
C PHE A 235 -12.12 -5.74 8.04
N TYR A 236 -13.36 -5.49 8.44
CA TYR A 236 -14.43 -5.13 7.51
C TYR A 236 -14.16 -3.79 6.80
N ALA A 237 -13.65 -2.80 7.52
CA ALA A 237 -13.30 -1.51 6.94
C ALA A 237 -12.15 -1.65 5.93
N MET A 238 -11.10 -2.41 6.27
CA MET A 238 -9.96 -2.61 5.38
C MET A 238 -10.35 -3.40 4.14
N ASN A 239 -11.10 -4.49 4.29
CA ASN A 239 -11.53 -5.31 3.16
C ASN A 239 -12.43 -4.52 2.19
N ALA A 240 -13.39 -3.76 2.70
CA ALA A 240 -14.24 -2.91 1.88
C ALA A 240 -13.45 -1.83 1.12
N ALA A 241 -12.45 -1.22 1.78
CA ALA A 241 -11.60 -0.22 1.15
C ALA A 241 -10.70 -0.84 0.05
N ILE A 242 -10.14 -2.04 0.27
CA ILE A 242 -9.38 -2.76 -0.75
C ILE A 242 -10.23 -3.00 -1.99
N GLN A 243 -11.45 -3.50 -1.82
CA GLN A 243 -12.39 -3.72 -2.93
C GLN A 243 -12.69 -2.42 -3.70
N THR A 244 -12.85 -1.29 -2.99
CA THR A 244 -13.04 0.02 -3.61
C THR A 244 -11.80 0.45 -4.39
N PHE A 245 -10.60 0.30 -3.82
CA PHE A 245 -9.35 0.62 -4.51
C PHE A 245 -9.15 -0.22 -5.77
N GLU A 246 -9.39 -1.53 -5.68
CA GLU A 246 -9.23 -2.44 -6.81
C GLU A 246 -10.24 -2.12 -7.92
N ALA A 247 -11.51 -1.84 -7.58
CA ALA A 247 -12.52 -1.45 -8.55
C ALA A 247 -12.15 -0.12 -9.26
N ILE A 248 -11.76 0.90 -8.51
CA ILE A 248 -11.36 2.19 -9.09
C ILE A 248 -10.07 2.05 -9.90
N SER A 249 -9.10 1.29 -9.42
CA SER A 249 -7.86 1.01 -10.14
C SER A 249 -8.17 0.33 -11.49
N PHE A 250 -9.06 -0.66 -11.50
CA PHE A 250 -9.50 -1.31 -12.73
C PHE A 250 -10.16 -0.33 -13.72
N LEU A 251 -11.11 0.49 -13.25
CA LEU A 251 -11.83 1.45 -14.08
C LEU A 251 -10.91 2.56 -14.63
N ARG A 252 -9.85 2.94 -13.91
CA ARG A 252 -8.95 4.04 -14.25
C ARG A 252 -7.57 3.60 -14.76
N GLY A 253 -7.46 2.38 -15.29
CA GLY A 253 -6.19 1.89 -15.86
C GLY A 253 -5.03 1.83 -14.87
N GLY A 254 -5.28 1.42 -13.63
CA GLY A 254 -4.29 1.28 -12.56
C GLY A 254 -4.17 2.48 -11.62
N ARG A 255 -4.94 3.56 -11.84
CA ARG A 255 -4.82 4.80 -11.05
C ARG A 255 -5.83 4.87 -9.91
N ILE A 256 -5.32 5.15 -8.71
CA ILE A 256 -6.13 5.52 -7.54
C ILE A 256 -5.71 6.88 -6.95
N SER A 257 -4.55 7.39 -7.35
CA SER A 257 -4.03 8.67 -6.83
C SER A 257 -4.79 9.87 -7.38
N GLY A 258 -4.74 10.96 -6.63
CA GLY A 258 -5.36 12.23 -7.01
C GLY A 258 -6.88 12.19 -6.99
N PHE A 259 -7.50 13.02 -7.82
CA PHE A 259 -8.94 13.07 -8.02
C PHE A 259 -9.40 11.95 -8.97
N LEU A 260 -10.63 11.50 -8.80
CA LEU A 260 -11.20 10.36 -9.50
C LEU A 260 -11.52 10.62 -10.97
N ASP A 261 -11.91 11.85 -11.30
CA ASP A 261 -12.36 12.27 -12.62
C ASP A 261 -11.88 13.69 -12.99
N ARG A 262 -12.29 14.19 -14.15
CA ARG A 262 -11.98 15.54 -14.65
C ARG A 262 -12.67 16.63 -13.85
N GLU A 263 -13.77 16.33 -13.20
CA GLU A 263 -14.52 17.24 -12.33
C GLU A 263 -13.84 17.39 -10.94
N ARG A 264 -12.73 16.71 -10.75
CA ARG A 264 -11.97 16.68 -9.49
C ARG A 264 -12.76 16.08 -8.32
N THR A 265 -13.52 15.04 -8.58
CA THR A 265 -14.23 14.28 -7.56
C THR A 265 -13.21 13.56 -6.65
N PRO A 266 -13.20 13.80 -5.33
CA PRO A 266 -12.34 13.08 -4.40
C PRO A 266 -12.99 11.77 -3.97
N PHE A 267 -12.20 10.90 -3.35
CA PHE A 267 -12.79 9.89 -2.46
C PHE A 267 -13.35 10.57 -1.21
N TYR A 268 -14.25 9.88 -0.51
CA TYR A 268 -14.73 10.30 0.79
C TYR A 268 -14.51 9.18 1.82
N LEU A 269 -14.16 9.58 3.02
CA LEU A 269 -14.21 8.72 4.19
C LEU A 269 -15.44 9.10 5.01
N SER A 270 -16.26 8.10 5.30
CA SER A 270 -17.45 8.21 6.15
C SER A 270 -17.56 7.00 7.06
N LYS A 271 -18.62 6.96 7.88
CA LYS A 271 -18.96 5.79 8.69
C LYS A 271 -20.38 5.37 8.42
N GLN A 272 -20.57 4.07 8.31
CA GLN A 272 -21.89 3.46 8.14
C GLN A 272 -22.14 2.47 9.26
N LEU A 273 -23.35 2.53 9.84
CA LEU A 273 -23.79 1.55 10.83
C LEU A 273 -24.06 0.22 10.09
N ARG A 274 -23.36 -0.82 10.50
CA ARG A 274 -23.52 -2.18 9.96
C ARG A 274 -23.54 -3.19 11.09
N GLU A 275 -24.33 -4.24 10.92
CA GLU A 275 -24.25 -5.40 11.78
C GLU A 275 -23.04 -6.25 11.40
N VAL A 276 -22.14 -6.44 12.34
CA VAL A 276 -20.95 -7.26 12.18
C VAL A 276 -20.96 -8.43 13.13
N VAL A 277 -20.43 -9.56 12.69
CA VAL A 277 -20.28 -10.73 13.54
C VAL A 277 -19.13 -10.51 14.52
N HIS A 278 -19.44 -10.54 15.79
CA HIS A 278 -18.48 -10.50 16.89
C HIS A 278 -18.57 -11.82 17.67
N ARG A 279 -17.45 -12.28 18.23
CA ARG A 279 -17.49 -13.40 19.18
C ARG A 279 -17.62 -12.84 20.59
N ASP A 280 -18.62 -13.29 21.30
CA ASP A 280 -18.83 -12.93 22.72
C ASP A 280 -17.75 -13.58 23.61
N ASP A 281 -17.84 -13.37 24.91
CA ASP A 281 -16.90 -13.92 25.89
C ASP A 281 -16.93 -15.46 25.97
N TYR A 282 -17.98 -16.08 25.47
CA TYR A 282 -18.18 -17.53 25.37
C TYR A 282 -17.77 -18.07 24.00
N GLY A 283 -17.26 -17.22 23.08
CA GLY A 283 -16.82 -17.61 21.75
C GLY A 283 -17.96 -17.78 20.74
N GLN A 284 -19.22 -17.47 21.10
CA GLN A 284 -20.38 -17.58 20.21
C GLN A 284 -20.45 -16.38 19.25
N PRO A 285 -20.85 -16.60 18.00
CA PRO A 285 -21.01 -15.52 17.03
C PRO A 285 -22.27 -14.70 17.34
N VAL A 286 -22.09 -13.44 17.72
CA VAL A 286 -23.19 -12.48 17.97
C VAL A 286 -23.11 -11.35 16.96
N ARG A 287 -24.25 -10.93 16.39
CA ARG A 287 -24.32 -9.74 15.54
C ARG A 287 -24.43 -8.49 16.40
N VAL A 288 -23.51 -7.55 16.19
CA VAL A 288 -23.46 -6.29 16.94
C VAL A 288 -23.44 -5.13 15.96
N PRO A 289 -24.28 -4.10 16.13
CA PRO A 289 -24.23 -2.91 15.30
C PRO A 289 -22.93 -2.13 15.60
N GLN A 290 -22.16 -1.83 14.56
CA GLN A 290 -20.92 -1.05 14.64
C GLN A 290 -20.81 -0.03 13.52
N TRP A 291 -20.27 1.12 13.84
CA TRP A 291 -19.91 2.13 12.85
C TRP A 291 -18.62 1.72 12.15
N ILE A 292 -18.75 1.29 10.91
CA ILE A 292 -17.61 0.83 10.07
C ILE A 292 -17.19 1.95 9.14
N ILE A 293 -15.88 2.18 9.06
CA ILE A 293 -15.30 3.12 8.10
C ILE A 293 -15.61 2.65 6.69
N GLN A 294 -16.14 3.54 5.89
CA GLN A 294 -16.47 3.34 4.48
C GLN A 294 -15.60 4.28 3.64
N LEU A 295 -14.95 3.72 2.62
CA LEU A 295 -14.33 4.48 1.55
C LEU A 295 -15.32 4.58 0.40
N GLU A 296 -15.73 5.81 0.08
CA GLU A 296 -16.68 6.09 -0.99
C GLU A 296 -15.94 6.67 -2.20
N ALA A 297 -16.36 6.27 -3.39
CA ALA A 297 -15.91 6.80 -4.66
C ALA A 297 -17.15 7.20 -5.49
N PRO A 298 -17.70 8.41 -5.27
CA PRO A 298 -18.95 8.86 -5.90
C PRO A 298 -18.70 9.34 -7.34
N VAL A 299 -18.42 8.39 -8.23
CA VAL A 299 -18.10 8.66 -9.65
C VAL A 299 -19.15 8.07 -10.57
N ASP A 300 -19.35 8.72 -11.70
CA ASP A 300 -20.07 8.12 -12.82
C ASP A 300 -19.16 7.12 -13.55
N VAL A 301 -19.46 5.84 -13.36
CA VAL A 301 -18.70 4.73 -13.98
C VAL A 301 -18.71 4.85 -15.51
N THR A 302 -19.82 5.29 -16.11
CA THR A 302 -19.93 5.46 -17.56
C THR A 302 -19.02 6.57 -18.07
N ALA A 303 -18.91 7.68 -17.32
CA ALA A 303 -17.99 8.76 -17.64
C ALA A 303 -16.53 8.32 -17.54
N LEU A 304 -16.17 7.56 -16.49
CA LEU A 304 -14.81 7.01 -16.31
C LEU A 304 -14.43 6.05 -17.43
N LEU A 305 -15.33 5.19 -17.85
CA LEU A 305 -15.07 4.24 -18.95
C LEU A 305 -14.87 4.99 -20.28
N ARG A 306 -15.68 6.02 -20.56
CA ARG A 306 -15.49 6.87 -21.75
C ARG A 306 -14.14 7.60 -21.71
N GLU A 307 -13.77 8.18 -20.58
CA GLU A 307 -12.46 8.83 -20.42
C GLU A 307 -11.29 7.89 -20.69
N ARG A 308 -11.41 6.65 -20.28
CA ARG A 308 -10.42 5.62 -20.54
C ARG A 308 -10.34 5.28 -22.03
N ASP A 309 -11.47 5.04 -22.69
CA ASP A 309 -11.53 4.74 -24.11
C ASP A 309 -10.98 5.90 -24.95
N ASP A 310 -11.28 7.15 -24.57
CA ASP A 310 -10.73 8.35 -25.21
C ASP A 310 -9.19 8.42 -25.04
N GLN A 311 -8.66 8.10 -23.89
CA GLN A 311 -7.21 8.07 -23.63
C GLN A 311 -6.52 6.98 -24.42
N ASP A 312 -7.07 5.77 -24.46
CA ASP A 312 -6.53 4.66 -25.23
C ASP A 312 -6.53 4.96 -26.73
N THR A 313 -7.59 5.61 -27.22
CA THR A 313 -7.70 6.08 -28.61
C THR A 313 -6.66 7.16 -28.92
N ALA A 314 -6.49 8.14 -28.03
CA ALA A 314 -5.51 9.21 -28.22
C ALA A 314 -4.07 8.70 -28.18
N LEU A 315 -3.75 7.72 -27.34
CA LEU A 315 -2.45 7.07 -27.28
C LEU A 315 -2.17 6.30 -28.59
N ALA A 316 -3.15 5.50 -29.04
CA ALA A 316 -3.01 4.75 -30.29
C ALA A 316 -2.80 5.69 -31.48
N GLN A 317 -3.48 6.85 -31.50
CA GLN A 317 -3.32 7.85 -32.57
C GLN A 317 -1.98 8.58 -32.50
N ALA A 318 -1.47 8.85 -31.28
CA ALA A 318 -0.14 9.40 -31.08
C ALA A 318 0.97 8.43 -31.55
N ASP A 319 0.81 7.14 -31.27
CA ASP A 319 1.73 6.10 -31.73
C ASP A 319 1.74 5.96 -33.24
N LEU A 320 0.57 5.99 -33.89
CA LEU A 320 0.45 6.02 -35.35
C LEU A 320 1.12 7.26 -35.95
N ASN A 321 0.88 8.44 -35.38
CA ASN A 321 1.50 9.67 -35.86
C ASN A 321 3.02 9.64 -35.68
N THR A 322 3.52 9.04 -34.60
CA THR A 322 4.98 8.89 -34.38
C THR A 322 5.60 7.97 -35.43
N GLN A 323 4.90 6.88 -35.81
CA GLN A 323 5.34 5.98 -36.87
C GLN A 323 5.36 6.68 -38.25
N LEU A 324 4.37 7.52 -38.53
CA LEU A 324 4.28 8.29 -39.76
C LEU A 324 5.33 9.41 -39.87
N LEU A 325 5.77 9.94 -38.71
CA LEU A 325 6.80 10.99 -38.65
C LEU A 325 8.22 10.45 -38.49
N ALA A 326 8.39 9.14 -38.34
CA ALA A 326 9.71 8.54 -38.36
C ALA A 326 10.35 8.76 -39.75
N PRO A 327 11.52 9.41 -39.86
CA PRO A 327 12.17 9.58 -41.16
C PRO A 327 12.45 8.22 -41.79
N GLU A 328 12.03 8.03 -43.05
CA GLU A 328 12.49 6.90 -43.84
C GLU A 328 14.02 6.94 -43.85
N VAL A 329 14.64 5.97 -43.20
CA VAL A 329 16.09 5.81 -43.26
C VAL A 329 16.41 5.37 -44.71
N PRO A 330 17.09 6.20 -45.54
CA PRO A 330 17.48 5.75 -46.86
C PRO A 330 18.38 4.54 -46.73
N ILE A 331 18.06 3.46 -47.41
CA ILE A 331 18.95 2.31 -47.54
C ILE A 331 20.18 2.81 -48.28
N ALA A 332 21.23 3.18 -47.58
CA ALA A 332 22.51 3.51 -48.15
C ALA A 332 23.15 2.20 -48.64
N VAL A 333 23.24 2.07 -49.94
CA VAL A 333 24.09 1.06 -50.62
C VAL A 333 25.51 1.31 -50.15
N ALA A 334 26.12 0.33 -49.52
CA ALA A 334 27.49 0.40 -49.01
C ALA A 334 28.47 0.42 -50.19
N GLU A 335 29.21 1.52 -50.36
CA GLU A 335 30.51 1.51 -51.01
C GLU A 335 31.60 1.53 -49.95
N GLU A 336 32.46 0.52 -50.03
CA GLU A 336 33.66 0.37 -49.20
C GLU A 336 34.68 1.47 -49.49
N VAL A 337 35.05 2.27 -48.48
CA VAL A 337 36.42 2.83 -48.42
C VAL A 337 36.82 2.95 -46.94
N GLY A 338 37.94 2.31 -46.59
CA GLY A 338 38.47 2.25 -45.26
C GLY A 338 39.02 3.58 -44.71
N ALA A 339 38.75 3.84 -43.46
CA ALA A 339 39.58 4.69 -42.59
C ALA A 339 39.38 4.30 -41.15
N VAL A 340 40.44 3.91 -40.49
CA VAL A 340 40.51 3.62 -39.05
C VAL A 340 40.32 4.91 -38.26
N VAL A 341 39.24 5.01 -37.52
CA VAL A 341 39.08 6.02 -36.48
C VAL A 341 38.66 5.31 -35.15
N VAL A 342 39.51 5.48 -34.16
CA VAL A 342 39.29 4.99 -32.81
C VAL A 342 38.13 5.77 -32.16
N PRO A 343 37.04 5.14 -31.68
CA PRO A 343 35.99 5.89 -31.02
C PRO A 343 36.31 6.10 -29.55
N VAL A 344 36.29 7.37 -29.14
CA VAL A 344 36.21 7.79 -27.75
C VAL A 344 34.82 7.45 -27.24
N SER A 345 34.76 6.60 -26.21
CA SER A 345 33.51 6.17 -25.55
C SER A 345 32.89 7.32 -24.77
N THR A 346 31.78 7.85 -25.25
CA THR A 346 30.85 8.62 -24.42
C THR A 346 29.82 7.66 -23.77
N PRO A 347 29.48 7.81 -22.52
CA PRO A 347 28.52 6.91 -21.88
C PRO A 347 27.12 7.16 -22.43
N SER A 348 26.55 6.16 -23.07
CA SER A 348 25.18 6.15 -23.55
C SER A 348 24.21 6.18 -22.38
N VAL A 349 23.40 7.21 -22.31
CA VAL A 349 22.18 7.26 -21.49
C VAL A 349 21.23 6.19 -22.03
N VAL A 350 21.07 5.10 -21.29
CA VAL A 350 20.09 4.05 -21.58
C VAL A 350 18.69 4.66 -21.36
N LYS A 351 18.01 4.96 -22.47
CA LYS A 351 16.57 5.19 -22.44
C LYS A 351 15.91 3.87 -22.10
N ASP A 352 15.10 3.83 -21.06
CA ASP A 352 14.18 2.74 -20.73
C ASP A 352 13.09 2.66 -21.82
N GLU A 353 13.44 2.14 -23.00
CA GLU A 353 12.47 1.84 -24.05
C GLU A 353 11.72 0.57 -23.67
N GLU A 354 10.40 0.67 -23.64
CA GLU A 354 9.54 -0.46 -23.35
C GLU A 354 9.65 -1.50 -24.45
N PRO A 355 9.81 -2.78 -24.11
CA PRO A 355 9.92 -3.82 -25.12
C PRO A 355 8.61 -3.96 -25.90
N ASN A 356 8.69 -3.82 -27.21
CA ASN A 356 7.59 -4.19 -28.09
C ASN A 356 7.56 -5.73 -28.29
N LEU A 357 6.49 -6.25 -28.88
CA LEU A 357 6.35 -7.69 -29.08
C LEU A 357 7.48 -8.26 -29.96
N ALA A 358 7.89 -7.54 -31.00
CA ALA A 358 8.97 -7.99 -31.91
C ALA A 358 10.28 -8.14 -31.11
N GLN A 359 10.65 -7.17 -30.31
CA GLN A 359 11.87 -7.24 -29.49
C GLN A 359 11.85 -8.43 -28.51
N VAL A 360 10.70 -8.73 -27.88
CA VAL A 360 10.57 -9.91 -27.01
C VAL A 360 10.78 -11.21 -27.79
N LEU A 361 10.20 -11.31 -28.97
CA LEU A 361 10.36 -12.49 -29.85
C LEU A 361 11.76 -12.61 -30.43
N ASP A 362 12.42 -11.51 -30.75
CA ASP A 362 13.82 -11.48 -31.22
C ASP A 362 14.77 -12.02 -30.14
N VAL A 363 14.57 -11.62 -28.87
CA VAL A 363 15.38 -12.18 -27.77
C VAL A 363 15.10 -13.67 -27.59
N ALA A 364 13.86 -14.12 -27.66
CA ALA A 364 13.50 -15.55 -27.56
C ALA A 364 14.17 -16.33 -28.75
N THR A 365 14.14 -15.76 -29.94
CA THR A 365 14.78 -16.36 -31.11
C THR A 365 16.30 -16.42 -30.98
N SER A 366 16.92 -15.42 -30.35
CA SER A 366 18.37 -15.45 -30.06
C SER A 366 18.77 -16.57 -29.08
N PHE A 367 17.82 -17.09 -28.29
CA PHE A 367 18.00 -18.27 -27.43
C PHE A 367 17.76 -19.62 -28.18
N GLY A 368 17.47 -19.56 -29.50
CA GLY A 368 17.14 -20.73 -30.27
C GLY A 368 15.70 -21.22 -30.17
N ILE A 369 14.80 -20.39 -29.60
CA ILE A 369 13.38 -20.72 -29.45
C ILE A 369 12.62 -20.11 -30.63
N GLU A 370 11.89 -20.95 -31.39
CA GLU A 370 11.01 -20.45 -32.45
C GLU A 370 9.94 -19.49 -31.88
N ALA A 371 9.73 -18.36 -32.59
CA ALA A 371 8.83 -17.30 -32.16
C ALA A 371 7.40 -17.80 -31.84
N GLN A 372 6.90 -18.73 -32.69
CA GLN A 372 5.57 -19.34 -32.44
C GLN A 372 5.58 -20.22 -31.19
N ARG A 373 6.62 -21.00 -30.98
CA ARG A 373 6.77 -21.87 -29.79
C ARG A 373 6.86 -21.06 -28.52
N TYR A 374 7.60 -19.94 -28.53
CA TYR A 374 7.63 -19.01 -27.40
C TYR A 374 6.27 -18.38 -27.13
N THR A 375 5.58 -17.99 -28.18
CA THR A 375 4.24 -17.41 -28.10
C THR A 375 3.24 -18.40 -27.45
N ASP A 376 3.23 -19.65 -27.89
CA ASP A 376 2.35 -20.71 -27.35
C ASP A 376 2.67 -20.99 -25.86
N TYR A 377 3.94 -20.98 -25.48
CA TYR A 377 4.37 -21.09 -24.10
C TYR A 377 3.88 -19.91 -23.25
N ALA A 378 4.08 -18.70 -23.71
CA ALA A 378 3.71 -17.48 -23.02
C ALA A 378 2.19 -17.33 -22.90
N ASP A 379 1.42 -17.76 -23.92
CA ASP A 379 -0.06 -17.81 -23.89
C ASP A 379 -0.55 -18.77 -22.80
N GLN A 380 0.08 -19.92 -22.66
CA GLN A 380 -0.28 -20.89 -21.61
C GLN A 380 0.10 -20.41 -20.20
N ARG A 381 1.18 -19.65 -20.09
CA ARG A 381 1.71 -19.20 -18.80
C ARG A 381 1.05 -17.92 -18.28
N TRP A 382 0.78 -16.95 -19.17
CA TRP A 382 0.28 -15.62 -18.79
C TRP A 382 -1.08 -15.28 -19.40
N GLY A 383 -1.64 -16.16 -20.26
CA GLY A 383 -2.87 -15.93 -21.00
C GLY A 383 -2.64 -15.17 -22.31
N GLU A 384 -3.51 -15.35 -23.29
CA GLU A 384 -3.39 -14.79 -24.66
C GLU A 384 -3.22 -13.26 -24.71
N GLY A 385 -3.67 -12.54 -23.66
CA GLY A 385 -3.62 -11.10 -23.57
C GLY A 385 -2.21 -10.52 -23.31
N TRP A 386 -1.18 -11.32 -23.01
CA TRP A 386 0.14 -10.82 -22.68
C TRP A 386 0.78 -10.03 -23.83
N LYS A 387 0.52 -10.42 -25.07
CA LYS A 387 1.01 -9.77 -26.30
C LYS A 387 0.50 -8.35 -26.44
N LEU A 388 -0.75 -8.12 -26.05
CA LEU A 388 -1.47 -6.85 -26.17
C LEU A 388 -1.23 -5.96 -24.93
N ASN A 389 -0.84 -6.55 -23.81
CA ASN A 389 -0.68 -5.85 -22.56
C ASN A 389 0.79 -5.46 -22.33
N ARG A 390 1.04 -4.18 -22.08
CA ARG A 390 2.34 -3.61 -21.73
C ARG A 390 3.04 -4.39 -20.59
N LEU A 391 2.32 -4.68 -19.51
CA LEU A 391 2.84 -5.42 -18.38
C LEU A 391 3.17 -6.88 -18.74
N GLY A 392 2.39 -7.48 -19.65
CA GLY A 392 2.64 -8.83 -20.14
C GLY A 392 3.94 -8.89 -20.93
N ARG A 393 4.15 -7.97 -21.89
CA ARG A 393 5.39 -7.89 -22.68
C ARG A 393 6.60 -7.59 -21.79
N ARG A 394 6.47 -6.69 -20.81
CA ARG A 394 7.56 -6.40 -19.87
C ARG A 394 7.92 -7.62 -19.03
N ARG A 395 6.94 -8.40 -18.55
CA ARG A 395 7.21 -9.64 -17.82
C ARG A 395 7.96 -10.67 -18.67
N ALA A 396 7.54 -10.81 -19.92
CA ALA A 396 8.19 -11.70 -20.86
C ALA A 396 9.64 -11.27 -21.12
N TRP A 397 9.85 -9.97 -21.32
CA TRP A 397 11.18 -9.38 -21.50
C TRP A 397 12.08 -9.58 -20.27
N ASP A 398 11.59 -9.20 -19.08
CA ASP A 398 12.36 -9.30 -17.84
C ASP A 398 12.70 -10.76 -17.49
N GLU A 399 11.88 -11.71 -17.93
CA GLU A 399 12.17 -13.12 -17.79
C GLU A 399 13.28 -13.56 -18.74
N LEU A 400 13.24 -13.20 -20.01
CA LEU A 400 14.29 -13.50 -20.97
C LEU A 400 15.62 -12.82 -20.58
N GLU A 401 15.59 -11.55 -20.18
CA GLU A 401 16.80 -10.83 -19.75
C GLU A 401 17.52 -11.50 -18.59
N ARG A 402 16.79 -12.11 -17.64
CA ARG A 402 17.41 -12.87 -16.52
C ARG A 402 18.22 -14.06 -16.98
N TYR A 403 17.88 -14.63 -18.13
CA TYR A 403 18.56 -15.80 -18.70
C TYR A 403 19.50 -15.45 -19.86
N ARG A 404 19.79 -14.17 -20.08
CA ARG A 404 20.66 -13.71 -21.16
C ARG A 404 22.06 -14.34 -21.15
N HIS A 405 22.53 -14.66 -19.92
CA HIS A 405 23.82 -15.32 -19.71
C HIS A 405 23.72 -16.86 -19.68
N ASP A 406 22.52 -17.42 -19.69
CA ASP A 406 22.26 -18.87 -19.71
C ASP A 406 21.04 -19.20 -20.60
N PRO A 407 21.13 -19.02 -21.92
CA PRO A 407 20.04 -19.30 -22.85
C PRO A 407 19.57 -20.75 -22.82
N GLN A 408 20.52 -21.70 -22.68
CA GLN A 408 20.19 -23.13 -22.63
C GLN A 408 19.36 -23.49 -21.38
N GLY A 409 19.70 -22.93 -20.22
CA GLY A 409 18.90 -23.11 -19.01
C GLY A 409 17.49 -22.58 -19.14
N TYR A 410 17.27 -21.54 -19.97
CA TYR A 410 15.93 -21.06 -20.27
C TYR A 410 15.14 -22.01 -21.18
N VAL A 411 15.78 -22.57 -22.19
CA VAL A 411 15.18 -23.57 -23.09
C VAL A 411 14.73 -24.80 -22.30
N ASP A 412 15.58 -25.33 -21.46
CA ASP A 412 15.30 -26.51 -20.62
C ASP A 412 14.12 -26.25 -19.65
N LYS A 413 14.06 -25.03 -19.07
CA LYS A 413 12.94 -24.59 -18.25
C LYS A 413 11.64 -24.53 -19.05
N LEU A 414 11.65 -23.93 -20.23
CA LEU A 414 10.51 -23.79 -21.11
C LEU A 414 9.96 -25.17 -21.50
N GLU A 415 10.81 -26.11 -21.86
CA GLU A 415 10.41 -27.48 -22.20
C GLU A 415 9.79 -28.21 -21.01
N THR A 416 10.38 -28.05 -19.84
CA THR A 416 9.84 -28.63 -18.59
C THR A 416 8.45 -28.10 -18.28
N GLU A 417 8.24 -26.79 -18.38
CA GLU A 417 6.94 -26.17 -18.11
C GLU A 417 5.89 -26.55 -19.15
N LEU A 418 6.26 -26.60 -20.45
CA LEU A 418 5.36 -27.07 -21.51
C LEU A 418 4.91 -28.53 -21.29
N ALA A 419 5.82 -29.41 -20.86
CA ALA A 419 5.49 -30.79 -20.51
C ALA A 419 4.49 -30.84 -19.34
N GLN A 420 4.67 -30.00 -18.32
CA GLN A 420 3.74 -29.91 -17.19
C GLN A 420 2.35 -29.40 -17.60
N PHE A 421 2.27 -28.42 -18.53
CA PHE A 421 0.99 -27.93 -19.06
C PHE A 421 0.26 -29.02 -19.85
N ALA A 422 0.99 -29.83 -20.64
CA ALA A 422 0.43 -30.95 -21.40
C ALA A 422 -0.17 -32.04 -20.46
N VAL A 423 0.49 -32.33 -19.34
CA VAL A 423 -0.01 -33.29 -18.34
C VAL A 423 -1.29 -32.76 -17.67
N ARG A 424 -1.33 -31.48 -17.29
CA ARG A 424 -2.53 -30.85 -16.68
C ARG A 424 -3.73 -30.87 -17.63
N ARG A 425 -3.52 -30.65 -18.93
CA ARG A 425 -4.60 -30.73 -19.94
C ARG A 425 -5.18 -32.15 -20.08
N LYS A 426 -4.36 -33.19 -20.03
CA LYS A 426 -4.81 -34.58 -20.09
C LYS A 426 -5.56 -34.99 -18.82
N GLY A 427 -5.18 -34.47 -17.63
CA GLY A 427 -5.87 -34.74 -16.38
C GLY A 427 -7.28 -34.10 -16.28
N SER A 428 -7.49 -32.94 -16.92
CA SER A 428 -8.80 -32.27 -16.91
C SER A 428 -9.80 -32.82 -17.94
N ALA A 429 -9.34 -33.55 -18.95
CA ALA A 429 -10.20 -34.21 -19.95
C ALA A 429 -10.73 -35.57 -19.47
N GLY A 430 -10.13 -36.16 -18.40
CA GLY A 430 -10.52 -37.47 -17.88
C GLY A 430 -11.61 -37.43 -16.78
N THR A 431 -12.15 -36.28 -16.41
CA THR A 431 -13.15 -36.14 -15.33
C THR A 431 -14.52 -35.72 -15.84
N ARG A 432 -14.77 -35.84 -17.15
CA ARG A 432 -16.11 -35.72 -17.79
C ARG A 432 -16.39 -36.96 -18.60
N ALA A 433 -16.64 -38.05 -17.92
CA ALA A 433 -17.33 -39.23 -18.44
C ALA A 433 -18.21 -39.81 -17.31
#